data_42d597ec6120f18433315e07dc4ca1bc
#
_entry.id   42d597ec6120f18433315e07dc4ca1bc
#
_cell.length_a   1.000
_cell.length_b   1.000
_cell.length_c   1.000
_cell.angle_alpha   90.00
_cell.angle_beta   90.00
_cell.angle_gamma   90.00
#
_symmetry.space_group_name_H-M   'P 1'
#
loop_
_entity.id
_entity.type
_entity.pdbx_description
1 polymer ?
#
loop_
_entity_poly.entity_id
_entity_poly.type
_entity_poly.pdbx_seq_one_letter_code
_entity_poly.pdbx_strand_id
1 'polypeptide(L)'
;MDMTLPFKALIVASRAKDHLQMSASAEPFFARIAAENHFAVDFTDDAETINEENLEQYQVFVMLHLAPFDMTYSQQEALQEFIESGKGWVGIHAAGLAGKAFVRSGTRYWQWFEEFLGGVTYSPHPAYQKGTVLVDDRRHPATQNLPPSFEISDEWYEFNGNPRGRTRVLATADETTYKQNKPMGDHPIIWTNEGYRRAIYIGVGHDPSALTNEAYCILLRDSILWAASAS
;
A
#
# COMPACT_ATOMS: atom_id res chain seq x y z
N MET A 1 1.92 34.81 -7.19
CA MET A 1 2.28 34.12 -5.95
C MET A 1 2.54 32.69 -6.32
N ASP A 2 3.79 32.30 -6.24
CA ASP A 2 4.18 30.90 -6.45
C ASP A 2 3.64 30.11 -5.23
N MET A 3 2.53 29.42 -5.42
CA MET A 3 1.98 28.58 -4.36
C MET A 3 2.82 27.29 -4.35
N THR A 4 3.83 27.26 -3.48
CA THR A 4 4.52 25.98 -3.21
C THR A 4 3.50 24.97 -2.73
N LEU A 5 3.42 23.83 -3.43
CA LEU A 5 2.53 22.74 -3.03
C LEU A 5 2.98 22.21 -1.66
N PRO A 6 2.05 21.80 -0.78
CA PRO A 6 2.36 21.46 0.61
C PRO A 6 3.27 20.24 0.73
N PHE A 7 3.27 19.32 -0.24
CA PHE A 7 4.17 18.15 -0.31
C PHE A 7 4.22 17.56 -1.72
N LYS A 8 5.19 16.65 -1.93
CA LYS A 8 5.33 15.89 -3.17
C LYS A 8 5.33 14.39 -2.86
N ALA A 9 4.57 13.61 -3.64
CA ALA A 9 4.53 12.15 -3.56
C ALA A 9 5.20 11.53 -4.78
N LEU A 10 5.93 10.44 -4.58
CA LEU A 10 6.43 9.57 -5.64
C LEU A 10 5.60 8.28 -5.64
N ILE A 11 5.05 7.94 -6.80
CA ILE A 11 4.36 6.68 -7.01
C ILE A 11 5.20 5.82 -7.93
N VAL A 12 5.63 4.66 -7.43
CA VAL A 12 6.35 3.68 -8.23
C VAL A 12 5.46 2.47 -8.43
N ALA A 13 5.07 2.26 -9.70
CA ALA A 13 4.18 1.17 -10.10
C ALA A 13 4.96 -0.06 -10.55
N SER A 14 4.38 -1.24 -10.35
CA SER A 14 4.93 -2.50 -10.84
C SER A 14 4.88 -2.59 -12.36
N ARG A 15 5.93 -3.19 -12.95
CA ARG A 15 5.98 -3.63 -14.36
C ARG A 15 5.51 -5.08 -14.56
N ALA A 16 5.05 -5.74 -13.50
CA ALA A 16 4.53 -7.11 -13.61
C ALA A 16 3.33 -7.14 -14.55
N LYS A 17 3.29 -8.15 -15.44
CA LYS A 17 2.29 -8.26 -16.51
C LYS A 17 0.87 -8.19 -15.98
N ASP A 18 0.62 -8.78 -14.82
CA ASP A 18 -0.70 -8.86 -14.21
C ASP A 18 -1.18 -7.53 -13.61
N HIS A 19 -0.26 -6.53 -13.47
CA HIS A 19 -0.55 -5.22 -12.88
C HIS A 19 -0.51 -4.05 -13.88
N LEU A 20 -0.17 -4.29 -15.16
CA LEU A 20 0.01 -3.21 -16.15
C LEU A 20 -1.26 -2.39 -16.37
N GLN A 21 -2.43 -3.03 -16.35
CA GLN A 21 -3.71 -2.32 -16.55
C GLN A 21 -4.02 -1.40 -15.36
N MET A 22 -3.74 -1.86 -14.13
CA MET A 22 -3.88 -1.03 -12.94
C MET A 22 -2.91 0.16 -12.99
N SER A 23 -1.65 -0.06 -13.32
CA SER A 23 -0.65 1.02 -13.45
C SER A 23 -1.10 2.09 -14.44
N ALA A 24 -1.56 1.70 -15.64
CA ALA A 24 -2.05 2.62 -16.67
C ALA A 24 -3.30 3.41 -16.23
N SER A 25 -4.19 2.81 -15.44
CA SER A 25 -5.41 3.45 -14.94
C SER A 25 -5.14 4.32 -13.71
N ALA A 26 -4.11 3.99 -12.93
CA ALA A 26 -3.77 4.67 -11.70
C ALA A 26 -3.11 6.04 -11.94
N GLU A 27 -2.31 6.19 -13.00
CA GLU A 27 -1.62 7.45 -13.29
C GLU A 27 -2.59 8.64 -13.39
N PRO A 28 -3.64 8.62 -14.25
CA PRO A 28 -4.60 9.73 -14.32
C PRO A 28 -5.42 9.88 -13.02
N PHE A 29 -5.67 8.78 -12.29
CA PHE A 29 -6.34 8.84 -11.00
C PHE A 29 -5.50 9.63 -9.98
N PHE A 30 -4.22 9.29 -9.81
CA PHE A 30 -3.35 9.99 -8.85
C PHE A 30 -3.08 11.44 -9.26
N ALA A 31 -2.94 11.73 -10.56
CA ALA A 31 -2.84 13.11 -11.04
C ALA A 31 -4.08 13.93 -10.67
N ARG A 32 -5.28 13.35 -10.80
CA ARG A 32 -6.54 14.00 -10.43
C ARG A 32 -6.63 14.27 -8.93
N ILE A 33 -6.40 13.26 -8.08
CA ILE A 33 -6.48 13.47 -6.61
C ILE A 33 -5.41 14.44 -6.11
N ALA A 34 -4.23 14.48 -6.74
CA ALA A 34 -3.18 15.43 -6.43
C ALA A 34 -3.64 16.87 -6.74
N ALA A 35 -4.22 17.11 -7.91
CA ALA A 35 -4.76 18.41 -8.29
C ALA A 35 -5.90 18.87 -7.37
N GLU A 36 -6.85 17.95 -7.05
CA GLU A 36 -8.00 18.24 -6.18
C GLU A 36 -7.59 18.52 -4.72
N ASN A 37 -6.45 17.99 -4.26
CA ASN A 37 -5.97 18.12 -2.88
C ASN A 37 -4.67 18.97 -2.76
N HIS A 38 -4.27 19.65 -3.82
CA HIS A 38 -3.17 20.61 -3.86
C HIS A 38 -1.80 20.04 -3.44
N PHE A 39 -1.44 18.82 -3.90
CA PHE A 39 -0.09 18.29 -3.73
C PHE A 39 0.53 17.95 -5.09
N ALA A 40 1.87 17.80 -5.14
CA ALA A 40 2.57 17.36 -6.33
C ALA A 40 2.69 15.84 -6.35
N VAL A 41 2.62 15.23 -7.54
CA VAL A 41 2.82 13.80 -7.72
C VAL A 41 3.68 13.52 -8.95
N ASP A 42 4.68 12.66 -8.77
CA ASP A 42 5.37 12.01 -9.88
C ASP A 42 4.92 10.54 -9.92
N PHE A 43 4.60 10.06 -11.11
CA PHE A 43 4.22 8.68 -11.36
C PHE A 43 5.20 8.04 -12.32
N THR A 44 5.71 6.85 -11.98
CA THR A 44 6.65 6.10 -12.81
C THR A 44 6.51 4.59 -12.59
N ASP A 45 6.93 3.80 -13.56
CA ASP A 45 7.16 2.36 -13.43
C ASP A 45 8.67 2.02 -13.40
N ASP A 46 9.53 3.04 -13.34
CA ASP A 46 10.97 2.87 -13.29
C ASP A 46 11.46 2.80 -11.85
N ALA A 47 11.80 1.58 -11.40
CA ALA A 47 12.32 1.34 -10.05
C ALA A 47 13.72 1.97 -9.82
N GLU A 48 14.46 2.39 -10.87
CA GLU A 48 15.73 3.11 -10.70
C GLU A 48 15.54 4.49 -10.04
N THR A 49 14.31 5.00 -10.02
CA THR A 49 13.95 6.21 -9.25
C THR A 49 14.00 5.99 -7.73
N ILE A 50 14.06 4.75 -7.26
CA ILE A 50 14.20 4.40 -5.84
C ILE A 50 15.69 4.46 -5.49
N ASN A 51 16.19 5.66 -5.21
CA ASN A 51 17.53 5.92 -4.73
C ASN A 51 17.51 7.12 -3.77
N GLU A 52 18.51 7.23 -2.92
CA GLU A 52 18.59 8.23 -1.85
C GLU A 52 18.41 9.65 -2.39
N GLU A 53 19.20 10.04 -3.41
CA GLU A 53 19.20 11.40 -4.00
C GLU A 53 17.80 11.79 -4.52
N ASN A 54 17.13 10.88 -5.22
CA ASN A 54 15.81 11.16 -5.77
C ASN A 54 14.73 11.20 -4.66
N LEU A 55 14.80 10.26 -3.70
CA LEU A 55 13.81 10.16 -2.62
C LEU A 55 13.84 11.35 -1.66
N GLU A 56 14.95 12.10 -1.57
CA GLU A 56 15.00 13.33 -0.77
C GLU A 56 13.92 14.35 -1.14
N GLN A 57 13.51 14.40 -2.40
CA GLN A 57 12.55 15.36 -2.94
C GLN A 57 11.10 15.09 -2.49
N TYR A 58 10.80 13.91 -1.94
CA TYR A 58 9.45 13.46 -1.65
C TYR A 58 9.19 13.35 -0.16
N GLN A 59 7.95 13.56 0.22
CA GLN A 59 7.43 13.38 1.57
C GLN A 59 6.66 12.07 1.71
N VAL A 60 6.14 11.53 0.59
CA VAL A 60 5.37 10.28 0.55
C VAL A 60 5.88 9.41 -0.59
N PHE A 61 6.09 8.13 -0.31
CA PHE A 61 6.34 7.08 -1.29
C PHE A 61 5.11 6.16 -1.38
N VAL A 62 4.54 6.01 -2.57
CA VAL A 62 3.45 5.08 -2.84
C VAL A 62 3.99 3.89 -3.63
N MET A 63 3.96 2.72 -3.02
CA MET A 63 4.41 1.45 -3.59
C MET A 63 3.22 0.75 -4.23
N LEU A 64 2.95 1.07 -5.51
CA LEU A 64 1.78 0.56 -6.24
C LEU A 64 2.09 -0.78 -6.88
N HIS A 65 1.68 -1.87 -6.25
CA HIS A 65 1.91 -3.25 -6.70
C HIS A 65 3.39 -3.63 -6.92
N LEU A 66 4.33 -2.76 -6.59
CA LEU A 66 5.74 -3.09 -6.62
C LEU A 66 6.05 -4.05 -5.46
N ALA A 67 6.47 -5.25 -5.78
CA ALA A 67 6.78 -6.24 -4.75
C ALA A 67 8.18 -6.00 -4.14
N PRO A 68 8.39 -6.28 -2.85
CA PRO A 68 9.70 -6.13 -2.20
C PRO A 68 10.84 -6.89 -2.89
N PHE A 69 10.53 -8.02 -3.52
CA PHE A 69 11.50 -8.86 -4.22
C PHE A 69 11.81 -8.39 -5.65
N ASP A 70 11.10 -7.40 -6.18
CA ASP A 70 11.37 -6.79 -7.49
C ASP A 70 12.37 -5.62 -7.39
N MET A 71 12.77 -5.25 -6.16
CA MET A 71 13.76 -4.22 -5.90
C MET A 71 15.16 -4.79 -5.69
N THR A 72 16.17 -4.10 -6.19
CA THR A 72 17.56 -4.37 -5.88
C THR A 72 17.89 -4.09 -4.42
N TYR A 73 19.03 -4.56 -3.95
CA TYR A 73 19.49 -4.31 -2.58
C TYR A 73 19.60 -2.81 -2.27
N SER A 74 20.20 -2.03 -3.17
CA SER A 74 20.35 -0.58 -2.98
C SER A 74 18.99 0.16 -2.97
N GLN A 75 18.01 -0.29 -3.76
CA GLN A 75 16.66 0.25 -3.75
C GLN A 75 15.94 -0.07 -2.45
N GLN A 76 16.11 -1.29 -1.91
CA GLN A 76 15.57 -1.68 -0.62
C GLN A 76 16.16 -0.82 0.51
N GLU A 77 17.48 -0.60 0.52
CA GLU A 77 18.15 0.25 1.51
C GLU A 77 17.67 1.70 1.43
N ALA A 78 17.64 2.29 0.24
CA ALA A 78 17.18 3.66 0.05
C ALA A 78 15.72 3.86 0.51
N LEU A 79 14.83 2.89 0.21
CA LEU A 79 13.44 2.95 0.67
C LEU A 79 13.34 2.75 2.19
N GLN A 80 14.14 1.85 2.77
CA GLN A 80 14.19 1.67 4.22
C GLN A 80 14.59 2.96 4.93
N GLU A 81 15.68 3.60 4.51
CA GLU A 81 16.15 4.87 5.07
C GLU A 81 15.10 5.99 4.91
N PHE A 82 14.42 6.04 3.77
CA PHE A 82 13.31 6.97 3.55
C PHE A 82 12.20 6.79 4.59
N ILE A 83 11.77 5.55 4.85
CA ILE A 83 10.73 5.24 5.83
C ILE A 83 11.21 5.50 7.26
N GLU A 84 12.43 5.09 7.60
CA GLU A 84 13.03 5.27 8.94
C GLU A 84 13.28 6.75 9.25
N SER A 85 13.45 7.60 8.24
CA SER A 85 13.54 9.05 8.42
C SER A 85 12.21 9.71 8.84
N GLY A 86 11.11 8.92 8.89
CA GLY A 86 9.78 9.38 9.29
C GLY A 86 8.94 9.94 8.15
N LYS A 87 9.37 9.77 6.89
CA LYS A 87 8.58 10.09 5.70
C LYS A 87 7.46 9.05 5.48
N GLY A 88 6.42 9.43 4.74
CA GLY A 88 5.22 8.61 4.56
C GLY A 88 5.40 7.46 3.57
N TRP A 89 4.84 6.32 3.90
CA TRP A 89 4.77 5.17 3.00
C TRP A 89 3.33 4.65 2.86
N VAL A 90 2.90 4.42 1.62
CA VAL A 90 1.61 3.80 1.29
C VAL A 90 1.88 2.59 0.40
N GLY A 91 1.72 1.39 0.94
CA GLY A 91 1.87 0.15 0.18
C GLY A 91 0.51 -0.37 -0.27
N ILE A 92 0.39 -0.74 -1.54
CA ILE A 92 -0.87 -1.18 -2.14
C ILE A 92 -0.70 -2.58 -2.71
N HIS A 93 -1.57 -3.49 -2.29
CA HIS A 93 -1.74 -4.85 -2.82
C HIS A 93 -0.41 -5.63 -2.83
N ALA A 94 0.22 -5.85 -4.00
CA ALA A 94 1.45 -6.63 -4.12
C ALA A 94 2.66 -6.03 -3.38
N ALA A 95 2.56 -4.80 -2.87
CA ALA A 95 3.52 -4.27 -1.91
C ALA A 95 3.62 -5.12 -0.62
N GLY A 96 2.60 -5.92 -0.32
CA GLY A 96 2.57 -6.86 0.81
C GLY A 96 3.14 -8.25 0.54
N LEU A 97 3.69 -8.51 -0.65
CA LEU A 97 4.26 -9.83 -1.01
C LEU A 97 5.62 -10.09 -0.33
N ALA A 98 5.65 -9.99 1.00
CA ALA A 98 6.82 -10.30 1.80
C ALA A 98 6.92 -11.81 2.07
N GLY A 99 8.15 -12.32 2.14
CA GLY A 99 8.43 -13.69 2.55
C GLY A 99 9.62 -14.32 1.86
N LYS A 100 10.25 -15.28 2.52
CA LYS A 100 11.43 -16.00 2.01
C LYS A 100 11.12 -16.78 0.72
N ALA A 101 9.88 -17.21 0.51
CA ALA A 101 9.46 -17.96 -0.66
C ALA A 101 9.63 -17.18 -1.98
N PHE A 102 9.70 -15.86 -1.92
CA PHE A 102 9.86 -15.00 -3.10
C PHE A 102 11.31 -14.67 -3.45
N VAL A 103 12.27 -15.03 -2.59
CA VAL A 103 13.69 -14.77 -2.85
C VAL A 103 14.14 -15.55 -4.08
N ARG A 104 14.63 -14.83 -5.10
CA ARG A 104 15.13 -15.38 -6.35
C ARG A 104 16.66 -15.30 -6.39
N SER A 105 17.28 -15.98 -7.36
CA SER A 105 18.72 -15.83 -7.61
C SER A 105 19.05 -14.36 -7.90
N GLY A 106 20.01 -13.80 -7.16
CA GLY A 106 20.41 -12.40 -7.30
C GLY A 106 19.62 -11.38 -6.46
N THR A 107 18.58 -11.85 -5.73
CA THR A 107 17.87 -11.03 -4.74
C THR A 107 18.12 -11.53 -3.34
N ARG A 108 17.93 -10.69 -2.32
CA ARG A 108 17.99 -11.13 -0.93
C ARG A 108 16.62 -11.09 -0.27
N TYR A 109 16.45 -11.88 0.75
CA TYR A 109 15.33 -11.75 1.67
C TYR A 109 15.46 -10.45 2.47
N TRP A 110 14.43 -9.61 2.37
CA TRP A 110 14.38 -8.34 3.08
C TRP A 110 13.61 -8.51 4.39
N GLN A 111 14.30 -9.02 5.40
CA GLN A 111 13.72 -9.34 6.72
C GLN A 111 13.13 -8.09 7.39
N TRP A 112 13.81 -6.95 7.28
CA TRP A 112 13.31 -5.69 7.82
C TRP A 112 11.91 -5.36 7.29
N PHE A 113 11.65 -5.58 6.02
CA PHE A 113 10.35 -5.28 5.42
C PHE A 113 9.23 -6.20 5.94
N GLU A 114 9.51 -7.47 6.20
CA GLU A 114 8.57 -8.38 6.87
C GLU A 114 8.22 -7.87 8.27
N GLU A 115 9.22 -7.46 9.05
CA GLU A 115 9.02 -6.89 10.39
C GLU A 115 8.25 -5.56 10.31
N PHE A 116 8.57 -4.71 9.32
CA PHE A 116 7.87 -3.46 9.02
C PHE A 116 6.39 -3.69 8.66
N LEU A 117 6.04 -4.74 7.94
CA LEU A 117 4.65 -5.14 7.67
C LEU A 117 3.92 -5.74 8.88
N GLY A 118 4.55 -5.83 10.04
CA GLY A 118 3.96 -6.40 11.25
C GLY A 118 4.31 -7.87 11.48
N GLY A 119 5.36 -8.37 10.85
CA GLY A 119 5.85 -9.75 11.00
C GLY A 119 4.97 -10.77 10.31
N VAL A 120 4.31 -10.39 9.23
CA VAL A 120 3.48 -11.28 8.42
C VAL A 120 4.12 -11.55 7.07
N THR A 121 3.90 -12.74 6.54
CA THR A 121 4.27 -13.11 5.19
C THR A 121 3.04 -13.48 4.38
N TYR A 122 3.11 -13.20 3.09
CA TYR A 122 2.05 -13.56 2.17
C TYR A 122 1.82 -15.07 2.13
N SER A 123 0.55 -15.45 2.08
CA SER A 123 0.05 -16.78 1.75
C SER A 123 -0.77 -16.70 0.47
N PRO A 124 -0.79 -17.72 -0.40
CA PRO A 124 -1.51 -17.66 -1.66
C PRO A 124 -2.99 -17.29 -1.47
N HIS A 125 -3.40 -16.21 -2.16
CA HIS A 125 -4.78 -15.73 -2.17
C HIS A 125 -5.72 -16.66 -2.97
N PRO A 126 -7.03 -16.63 -2.72
CA PRO A 126 -8.03 -17.27 -3.57
C PRO A 126 -8.17 -16.53 -4.91
N ALA A 127 -8.97 -17.09 -5.82
CA ALA A 127 -9.26 -16.43 -7.08
C ALA A 127 -9.91 -15.05 -6.85
N TYR A 128 -9.69 -14.12 -7.80
CA TYR A 128 -10.33 -12.81 -7.83
C TYR A 128 -11.85 -12.92 -7.68
N GLN A 129 -12.42 -12.24 -6.72
CA GLN A 129 -13.83 -12.34 -6.37
C GLN A 129 -14.31 -11.15 -5.53
N LYS A 130 -15.61 -10.93 -5.55
CA LYS A 130 -16.27 -9.91 -4.72
C LYS A 130 -16.26 -10.33 -3.25
N GLY A 131 -16.01 -9.37 -2.37
CA GLY A 131 -16.09 -9.52 -0.92
C GLY A 131 -16.29 -8.17 -0.24
N THR A 132 -16.30 -8.16 1.09
CA THR A 132 -16.58 -6.99 1.91
C THR A 132 -15.39 -6.65 2.78
N VAL A 133 -15.02 -5.38 2.80
CA VAL A 133 -14.10 -4.78 3.77
C VAL A 133 -14.92 -4.20 4.92
N LEU A 134 -14.59 -4.58 6.16
CA LEU A 134 -15.14 -4.02 7.40
C LEU A 134 -14.17 -2.99 7.96
N VAL A 135 -14.63 -1.78 8.22
CA VAL A 135 -13.79 -0.69 8.76
C VAL A 135 -13.81 -0.73 10.29
N ASP A 136 -12.73 -1.26 10.88
CA ASP A 136 -12.59 -1.48 12.33
C ASP A 136 -12.34 -0.17 13.09
N ASP A 137 -11.45 0.68 12.55
CA ASP A 137 -11.09 1.95 13.19
C ASP A 137 -11.45 3.15 12.30
N ARG A 138 -12.58 3.76 12.60
CA ARG A 138 -13.11 4.96 11.94
C ARG A 138 -12.62 6.28 12.56
N ARG A 139 -11.68 6.23 13.48
CA ARG A 139 -11.06 7.43 14.08
C ARG A 139 -9.73 7.76 13.43
N HIS A 140 -9.13 6.81 12.69
CA HIS A 140 -7.88 7.06 11.98
C HIS A 140 -8.15 7.96 10.75
N PRO A 141 -7.30 8.97 10.46
CA PRO A 141 -7.51 9.88 9.34
C PRO A 141 -7.69 9.19 7.98
N ALA A 142 -6.98 8.08 7.72
CA ALA A 142 -7.11 7.34 6.47
C ALA A 142 -8.48 6.63 6.29
N THR A 143 -9.23 6.42 7.38
CA THR A 143 -10.47 5.62 7.36
C THR A 143 -11.69 6.36 7.93
N GLN A 144 -11.52 7.56 8.49
CA GLN A 144 -12.60 8.32 9.13
C GLN A 144 -13.74 8.70 8.17
N ASN A 145 -13.44 8.86 6.89
CA ASN A 145 -14.41 9.24 5.86
C ASN A 145 -15.01 8.03 5.13
N LEU A 146 -14.62 6.81 5.51
CA LEU A 146 -15.18 5.59 4.93
C LEU A 146 -16.53 5.22 5.56
N PRO A 147 -17.41 4.53 4.80
CA PRO A 147 -18.56 3.85 5.41
C PRO A 147 -18.09 2.75 6.38
N PRO A 148 -18.97 2.23 7.27
CA PRO A 148 -18.61 1.13 8.18
C PRO A 148 -18.13 -0.13 7.46
N SER A 149 -18.57 -0.34 6.22
CA SER A 149 -18.13 -1.41 5.33
C SER A 149 -18.32 -1.01 3.87
N PHE A 150 -17.57 -1.62 2.97
CA PHE A 150 -17.76 -1.48 1.53
C PHE A 150 -17.42 -2.78 0.80
N GLU A 151 -18.10 -3.01 -0.31
CA GLU A 151 -17.84 -4.15 -1.19
C GLU A 151 -16.79 -3.78 -2.23
N ILE A 152 -15.89 -4.71 -2.53
CA ILE A 152 -14.88 -4.58 -3.59
C ILE A 152 -14.61 -5.98 -4.16
N SER A 153 -14.25 -6.07 -5.46
CA SER A 153 -13.72 -7.31 -6.02
C SER A 153 -12.21 -7.25 -6.02
N ASP A 154 -11.58 -8.30 -5.51
CA ASP A 154 -10.13 -8.34 -5.36
C ASP A 154 -9.57 -9.78 -5.30
N GLU A 155 -8.24 -9.88 -5.32
CA GLU A 155 -7.48 -11.04 -4.87
C GLU A 155 -7.24 -10.90 -3.37
N TRP A 156 -8.10 -11.47 -2.56
CA TRP A 156 -8.07 -11.32 -1.10
C TRP A 156 -6.80 -11.95 -0.52
N TYR A 157 -5.78 -11.13 -0.27
CA TYR A 157 -4.49 -11.61 0.23
C TYR A 157 -4.62 -12.22 1.61
N GLU A 158 -4.21 -13.48 1.72
CA GLU A 158 -4.08 -14.20 2.98
C GLU A 158 -2.65 -14.08 3.51
N PHE A 159 -2.48 -14.15 4.82
CA PHE A 159 -1.18 -14.02 5.45
C PHE A 159 -0.88 -15.17 6.39
N ASN A 160 0.42 -15.53 6.50
CA ASN A 160 0.92 -16.40 7.55
C ASN A 160 1.19 -15.55 8.80
N GLY A 161 0.22 -15.46 9.68
CA GLY A 161 0.26 -14.62 10.86
C GLY A 161 -0.79 -13.51 10.83
N ASN A 162 -0.97 -12.85 11.98
CA ASN A 162 -1.88 -11.73 12.14
C ASN A 162 -1.09 -10.51 12.63
N PRO A 163 -1.12 -9.38 11.91
CA PRO A 163 -0.34 -8.19 12.26
C PRO A 163 -0.88 -7.45 13.50
N ARG A 164 -2.10 -7.73 13.97
CA ARG A 164 -2.81 -6.98 15.02
C ARG A 164 -2.02 -6.81 16.32
N GLY A 165 -1.13 -7.72 16.64
CA GLY A 165 -0.29 -7.63 17.84
C GLY A 165 0.89 -6.65 17.73
N ARG A 166 1.20 -6.17 16.51
CA ARG A 166 2.36 -5.33 16.18
C ARG A 166 1.99 -4.06 15.42
N THR A 167 0.77 -3.99 14.91
CA THR A 167 0.28 -2.91 14.06
C THR A 167 -1.08 -2.45 14.54
N ARG A 168 -1.51 -1.28 14.07
CA ARG A 168 -2.86 -0.79 14.25
C ARG A 168 -3.69 -1.17 13.03
N VAL A 169 -4.57 -2.17 13.20
CA VAL A 169 -5.49 -2.60 12.15
C VAL A 169 -6.59 -1.58 11.99
N LEU A 170 -6.82 -1.16 10.75
CA LEU A 170 -7.84 -0.17 10.37
C LEU A 170 -9.06 -0.84 9.73
N ALA A 171 -8.86 -1.95 9.01
CA ALA A 171 -9.95 -2.69 8.40
C ALA A 171 -9.59 -4.17 8.22
N THR A 172 -10.63 -5.00 8.21
CA THR A 172 -10.57 -6.44 8.03
C THR A 172 -11.40 -6.88 6.83
N ALA A 173 -11.07 -8.04 6.27
CA ALA A 173 -11.89 -8.72 5.27
C ALA A 173 -12.97 -9.54 5.98
N ASP A 174 -14.22 -9.42 5.53
CA ASP A 174 -15.31 -10.28 5.99
C ASP A 174 -15.26 -11.63 5.24
N GLU A 175 -14.62 -12.61 5.87
CA GLU A 175 -14.45 -13.95 5.30
C GLU A 175 -15.77 -14.69 5.03
N THR A 176 -16.89 -14.19 5.51
CA THR A 176 -18.20 -14.80 5.21
C THR A 176 -18.74 -14.39 3.83
N THR A 177 -18.13 -13.39 3.20
CA THR A 177 -18.60 -12.80 1.93
C THR A 177 -17.83 -13.29 0.70
N TYR A 178 -16.75 -14.07 0.87
CA TYR A 178 -15.96 -14.64 -0.22
C TYR A 178 -15.37 -16.01 0.18
N LYS A 179 -14.83 -16.76 -0.79
CA LYS A 179 -14.23 -18.07 -0.55
C LYS A 179 -12.74 -17.96 -0.33
N GLN A 180 -12.26 -18.28 0.86
CA GLN A 180 -10.85 -18.31 1.22
C GLN A 180 -10.16 -19.59 0.74
N ASN A 181 -8.82 -19.54 0.56
CA ASN A 181 -7.98 -20.74 0.51
C ASN A 181 -7.66 -21.23 1.92
N LYS A 182 -7.31 -20.28 2.81
CA LYS A 182 -6.98 -20.53 4.20
C LYS A 182 -7.65 -19.47 5.08
N PRO A 183 -8.76 -19.79 5.74
CA PRO A 183 -9.41 -18.87 6.66
C PRO A 183 -8.44 -18.36 7.74
N MET A 184 -8.40 -17.05 7.97
CA MET A 184 -7.63 -16.42 9.03
C MET A 184 -8.50 -16.16 10.27
N GLY A 185 -9.84 -16.07 10.09
CA GLY A 185 -10.82 -15.74 11.13
C GLY A 185 -10.84 -14.25 11.44
N ASP A 186 -9.83 -13.72 12.12
CA ASP A 186 -9.51 -12.29 12.16
C ASP A 186 -8.57 -11.99 10.98
N HIS A 187 -9.08 -11.30 9.95
CA HIS A 187 -8.38 -11.11 8.68
C HIS A 187 -8.07 -9.63 8.40
N PRO A 188 -7.02 -9.06 9.02
CA PRO A 188 -6.58 -7.71 8.70
C PRO A 188 -6.20 -7.58 7.22
N ILE A 189 -6.73 -6.52 6.58
CA ILE A 189 -6.44 -6.23 5.17
C ILE A 189 -5.94 -4.80 4.96
N ILE A 190 -6.16 -3.91 5.95
CA ILE A 190 -5.62 -2.54 5.96
C ILE A 190 -5.10 -2.26 7.37
N TRP A 191 -3.82 -1.84 7.47
CA TRP A 191 -3.21 -1.50 8.77
C TRP A 191 -2.10 -0.47 8.66
N THR A 192 -1.77 0.18 9.78
CA THR A 192 -0.64 1.08 9.93
C THR A 192 0.37 0.52 10.90
N ASN A 193 1.66 0.77 10.68
CA ASN A 193 2.70 0.46 11.66
C ASN A 193 3.10 1.72 12.42
N GLU A 194 2.64 1.84 13.66
CA GLU A 194 2.88 3.01 14.51
C GLU A 194 4.36 3.20 14.92
N GLY A 195 5.19 2.15 14.79
CA GLY A 195 6.64 2.22 14.97
C GLY A 195 7.34 3.08 13.91
N TYR A 196 6.72 3.24 12.75
CA TYR A 196 7.20 4.02 11.60
C TYR A 196 6.30 5.21 11.27
N ARG A 197 5.56 5.69 12.24
CA ARG A 197 4.66 6.86 12.27
C ARG A 197 3.64 6.97 11.13
N ARG A 198 4.03 6.76 9.85
CA ARG A 198 3.21 7.10 8.68
C ARG A 198 3.25 6.06 7.58
N ALA A 199 3.33 4.82 7.99
CA ALA A 199 3.27 3.68 7.11
C ALA A 199 1.88 3.06 7.15
N ILE A 200 1.24 2.94 5.98
CA ILE A 200 -0.04 2.25 5.81
C ILE A 200 0.07 1.22 4.70
N TYR A 201 -0.40 0.01 4.97
CA TYR A 201 -0.58 -1.04 3.99
C TYR A 201 -2.06 -1.23 3.67
N ILE A 202 -2.38 -1.36 2.38
CA ILE A 202 -3.72 -1.57 1.83
C ILE A 202 -3.67 -2.84 0.97
N GLY A 203 -4.20 -3.94 1.49
CA GLY A 203 -4.11 -5.28 0.87
C GLY A 203 -5.05 -5.50 -0.30
N VAL A 204 -5.91 -4.56 -0.64
CA VAL A 204 -6.83 -4.58 -1.79
C VAL A 204 -6.42 -3.56 -2.85
N GLY A 205 -6.91 -3.71 -4.07
CA GLY A 205 -6.69 -2.78 -5.19
C GLY A 205 -5.96 -3.40 -6.38
N HIS A 206 -6.16 -4.70 -6.63
CA HIS A 206 -5.53 -5.43 -7.73
C HIS A 206 -5.93 -4.91 -9.12
N ASP A 207 -7.20 -4.68 -9.33
CA ASP A 207 -7.79 -4.43 -10.66
C ASP A 207 -8.20 -2.96 -10.82
N PRO A 208 -8.13 -2.40 -12.06
CA PRO A 208 -8.56 -1.02 -12.33
C PRO A 208 -9.98 -0.68 -11.88
N SER A 209 -10.89 -1.64 -11.80
CA SER A 209 -12.25 -1.42 -11.30
C SER A 209 -12.29 -0.91 -9.86
N ALA A 210 -11.24 -1.19 -9.05
CA ALA A 210 -11.10 -0.63 -7.71
C ALA A 210 -11.09 0.91 -7.73
N LEU A 211 -10.52 1.53 -8.78
CA LEU A 211 -10.48 2.99 -8.96
C LEU A 211 -11.84 3.62 -9.31
N THR A 212 -12.87 2.80 -9.54
CA THR A 212 -14.27 3.24 -9.68
C THR A 212 -15.08 3.09 -8.39
N ASN A 213 -14.51 2.45 -7.37
CA ASN A 213 -15.12 2.28 -6.06
C ASN A 213 -14.88 3.54 -5.21
N GLU A 214 -15.94 4.26 -4.87
CA GLU A 214 -15.84 5.53 -4.14
C GLU A 214 -15.12 5.38 -2.79
N ALA A 215 -15.43 4.34 -2.01
CA ALA A 215 -14.79 4.09 -0.72
C ALA A 215 -13.28 3.82 -0.89
N TYR A 216 -12.89 3.03 -1.90
CA TYR A 216 -11.49 2.78 -2.19
C TYR A 216 -10.75 4.06 -2.65
N CYS A 217 -11.38 4.89 -3.48
CA CYS A 217 -10.81 6.18 -3.88
C CYS A 217 -10.60 7.12 -2.69
N ILE A 218 -11.55 7.18 -1.76
CA ILE A 218 -11.44 7.93 -0.50
C ILE A 218 -10.28 7.37 0.34
N LEU A 219 -10.18 6.05 0.48
CA LEU A 219 -9.10 5.39 1.22
C LEU A 219 -7.72 5.77 0.67
N LEU A 220 -7.52 5.69 -0.64
CA LEU A 220 -6.23 6.04 -1.27
C LEU A 220 -5.87 7.51 -1.04
N ARG A 221 -6.81 8.43 -1.30
CA ARG A 221 -6.62 9.85 -1.07
C ARG A 221 -6.25 10.15 0.39
N ASP A 222 -7.05 9.65 1.32
CA ASP A 222 -6.89 9.97 2.75
C ASP A 222 -5.63 9.32 3.32
N SER A 223 -5.22 8.15 2.80
CA SER A 223 -3.96 7.50 3.16
C SER A 223 -2.74 8.34 2.74
N ILE A 224 -2.74 8.90 1.53
CA ILE A 224 -1.65 9.78 1.05
C ILE A 224 -1.60 11.07 1.86
N LEU A 225 -2.75 11.71 2.08
CA LEU A 225 -2.82 12.96 2.87
C LEU A 225 -2.37 12.74 4.31
N TRP A 226 -2.76 11.63 4.93
CA TRP A 226 -2.29 11.26 6.26
C TRP A 226 -0.79 10.95 6.26
N ALA A 227 -0.31 10.19 5.30
CA ALA A 227 1.11 9.85 5.19
C ALA A 227 2.01 11.09 5.01
N ALA A 228 1.49 12.15 4.41
CA ALA A 228 2.18 13.43 4.21
C ALA A 228 2.07 14.40 5.39
N SER A 229 1.09 14.19 6.31
CA SER A 229 0.81 15.19 7.35
C SER A 229 2.01 15.39 8.26
N ALA A 230 2.35 16.65 8.61
CA ALA A 230 3.38 16.96 9.59
C ALA A 230 2.97 16.53 11.00
N SER A 231 3.94 16.05 11.80
CA SER A 231 3.73 15.67 13.22
C SER A 231 3.28 16.86 14.04
#